data_9ac681c9f8aff319cd238083ccabf96d
#
_entry.id   9ac681c9f8aff319cd238083ccabf96d
#
_cell.length_a   1.000
_cell.length_b   1.000
_cell.length_c   1.000
_cell.angle_alpha   90.00
_cell.angle_beta   90.00
_cell.angle_gamma   90.00
#
_symmetry.space_group_name_H-M   'P 1'
#
loop_
_entity.id
_entity.type
_entity.pdbx_description
1 polymer ?
#
loop_
_entity_poly.entity_id
_entity_poly.type
_entity_poly.pdbx_seq_one_letter_code
_entity_poly.pdbx_strand_id
1 'polypeptide(L)'
;MAQKPSIPKGTRDFSPIEMARRNYIFDTIKSVFSLYGFQQIETPAMENLSTLMGKYGEEGDKLLYKILNSGDWKSAVTHEALDNATIGALTSKVSEKGLRYDLTVPFARFVVQHREEIQFPFKRYQIQPVWRADRPQKGRYREFYQCDVDVVGTNSLLSEVELIQIVEEVYRRLGIRVSLHINNRKILAGIAEVIGQPERIIDITVAIDKLDKIGIDNVNKELLDKGLPQEAVNALQPILHLSGTNTEKLDQLESILAASETGQKGIEELRTIFALYAQSTQDGNLGTYEPCGLQVELDLCLARGLNYYTGAIFEVKALDVQMGSITGGGRYDNLTGIFGMPNVSGVGISFGADRIYDVLSELNLYPENLQSTTQLLFATFGEQELLYALRWAKALREKGMSVEVYPEPTKMKKQMGYADSKKIPYVAIVGGDEMAAGKVMLKDMQSGEQQLVALEELMAKMGI
;
A
#
# COMPACT_ATOMS: atom_id res chain seq x y z
N MET A 1 -28.47 -23.33 -20.79
CA MET A 1 -27.69 -22.16 -21.22
C MET A 1 -26.40 -22.12 -20.41
N ALA A 2 -25.24 -21.97 -21.04
CA ALA A 2 -23.98 -21.81 -20.33
C ALA A 2 -24.02 -20.49 -19.53
N GLN A 3 -23.63 -20.53 -18.26
CA GLN A 3 -23.57 -19.36 -17.41
C GLN A 3 -22.43 -18.45 -17.91
N LYS A 4 -22.71 -17.16 -18.17
CA LYS A 4 -21.67 -16.20 -18.53
C LYS A 4 -20.75 -15.99 -17.34
N PRO A 5 -19.43 -16.23 -17.47
CA PRO A 5 -18.50 -16.05 -16.37
C PRO A 5 -18.46 -14.57 -15.92
N SER A 6 -18.36 -14.34 -14.62
CA SER A 6 -18.25 -13.01 -14.03
C SER A 6 -17.48 -13.07 -12.71
N ILE A 7 -16.90 -11.98 -12.30
CA ILE A 7 -16.22 -11.81 -11.02
C ILE A 7 -17.06 -10.95 -10.07
N PRO A 8 -16.84 -11.04 -8.74
CA PRO A 8 -17.52 -10.20 -7.77
C PRO A 8 -17.28 -8.71 -8.03
N LYS A 9 -18.29 -7.88 -7.83
CA LYS A 9 -18.18 -6.43 -8.03
C LYS A 9 -17.15 -5.83 -7.07
N GLY A 10 -16.19 -5.08 -7.63
CA GLY A 10 -15.12 -4.43 -6.86
C GLY A 10 -13.87 -5.29 -6.68
N THR A 11 -13.81 -6.46 -7.31
CA THR A 11 -12.60 -7.27 -7.48
C THR A 11 -12.10 -7.20 -8.91
N ARG A 12 -10.87 -7.66 -9.18
CA ARG A 12 -10.25 -7.59 -10.51
C ARG A 12 -9.44 -8.85 -10.80
N ASP A 13 -9.47 -9.30 -12.07
CA ASP A 13 -8.44 -10.15 -12.63
C ASP A 13 -7.28 -9.27 -13.13
N PHE A 14 -6.08 -9.82 -13.15
CA PHE A 14 -4.90 -9.14 -13.66
C PHE A 14 -4.25 -9.98 -14.76
N SER A 15 -4.13 -9.40 -15.94
CA SER A 15 -3.39 -9.98 -17.06
C SER A 15 -1.88 -10.08 -16.75
N PRO A 16 -1.08 -10.84 -17.53
CA PRO A 16 0.35 -10.95 -17.30
C PRO A 16 1.09 -9.61 -17.28
N ILE A 17 0.71 -8.66 -18.15
CA ILE A 17 1.31 -7.32 -18.18
C ILE A 17 0.93 -6.50 -16.95
N GLU A 18 -0.32 -6.60 -16.50
CA GLU A 18 -0.76 -5.93 -15.28
C GLU A 18 -0.05 -6.51 -14.05
N MET A 19 0.18 -7.83 -14.02
CA MET A 19 0.97 -8.46 -12.95
C MET A 19 2.43 -8.03 -12.99
N ALA A 20 3.05 -7.89 -14.16
CA ALA A 20 4.41 -7.36 -14.26
C ALA A 20 4.51 -5.93 -13.70
N ARG A 21 3.53 -5.07 -14.01
CA ARG A 21 3.42 -3.71 -13.45
C ARG A 21 3.22 -3.72 -11.93
N ARG A 22 2.39 -4.62 -11.42
CA ARG A 22 2.17 -4.77 -9.97
C ARG A 22 3.43 -5.25 -9.26
N ASN A 23 4.12 -6.23 -9.82
CA ASN A 23 5.37 -6.74 -9.26
C ASN A 23 6.45 -5.65 -9.23
N TYR A 24 6.55 -4.80 -10.27
CA TYR A 24 7.43 -3.65 -10.25
C TYR A 24 7.19 -2.72 -9.03
N ILE A 25 5.93 -2.46 -8.68
CA ILE A 25 5.57 -1.69 -7.49
C ILE A 25 5.99 -2.44 -6.21
N PHE A 26 5.62 -3.72 -6.10
CA PHE A 26 5.93 -4.52 -4.92
C PHE A 26 7.43 -4.67 -4.69
N ASP A 27 8.19 -4.95 -5.74
CA ASP A 27 9.64 -5.15 -5.67
C ASP A 27 10.35 -3.83 -5.32
N THR A 28 9.90 -2.70 -5.87
CA THR A 28 10.40 -1.38 -5.50
C THR A 28 10.18 -1.10 -4.02
N ILE A 29 8.96 -1.24 -3.52
CA ILE A 29 8.60 -1.02 -2.11
C ILE A 29 9.38 -1.97 -1.20
N LYS A 30 9.40 -3.26 -1.52
CA LYS A 30 10.12 -4.30 -0.76
C LYS A 30 11.62 -4.00 -0.68
N SER A 31 12.22 -3.57 -1.79
CA SER A 31 13.65 -3.23 -1.82
C SER A 31 13.98 -2.08 -0.87
N VAL A 32 13.11 -1.05 -0.81
CA VAL A 32 13.28 0.08 0.12
C VAL A 32 13.11 -0.38 1.57
N PHE A 33 12.06 -1.14 1.91
CA PHE A 33 11.86 -1.66 3.27
C PHE A 33 13.08 -2.44 3.77
N SER A 34 13.71 -3.22 2.90
CA SER A 34 14.91 -4.00 3.23
C SER A 34 16.11 -3.12 3.56
N LEU A 35 16.26 -1.92 2.93
CA LEU A 35 17.34 -0.98 3.24
C LEU A 35 17.27 -0.44 4.68
N TYR A 36 16.06 -0.33 5.23
CA TYR A 36 15.83 0.13 6.61
C TYR A 36 15.78 -0.99 7.65
N GLY A 37 16.11 -2.23 7.25
CA GLY A 37 16.19 -3.39 8.15
C GLY A 37 14.84 -3.99 8.54
N PHE A 38 13.77 -3.73 7.77
CA PHE A 38 12.47 -4.34 8.03
C PHE A 38 12.43 -5.79 7.55
N GLN A 39 11.79 -6.66 8.35
CA GLN A 39 11.65 -8.08 8.08
C GLN A 39 10.25 -8.42 7.59
N GLN A 40 10.15 -9.29 6.59
CA GLN A 40 8.86 -9.72 6.06
C GLN A 40 8.16 -10.69 6.99
N ILE A 41 6.87 -10.44 7.23
CA ILE A 41 5.96 -11.40 7.86
C ILE A 41 4.71 -11.57 7.00
N GLU A 42 3.92 -12.60 7.31
CA GLU A 42 2.57 -12.79 6.79
C GLU A 42 1.62 -13.21 7.89
N THR A 43 0.36 -12.82 7.79
CA THR A 43 -0.73 -13.27 8.65
C THR A 43 -1.83 -13.89 7.79
N PRO A 44 -2.70 -14.73 8.35
CA PRO A 44 -3.81 -15.33 7.61
C PRO A 44 -4.76 -14.29 6.99
N ALA A 45 -5.34 -14.61 5.83
CA ALA A 45 -6.37 -13.79 5.21
C ALA A 45 -7.67 -13.77 6.05
N MET A 46 -7.96 -14.87 6.72
CA MET A 46 -9.08 -15.04 7.64
C MET A 46 -8.61 -14.88 9.08
N GLU A 47 -9.31 -14.03 9.82
CA GLU A 47 -9.12 -13.83 11.25
C GLU A 47 -10.40 -14.23 12.01
N ASN A 48 -10.28 -14.54 13.31
CA ASN A 48 -11.44 -14.66 14.16
C ASN A 48 -12.20 -13.33 14.16
N LEU A 49 -13.53 -13.37 14.04
CA LEU A 49 -14.34 -12.16 13.99
C LEU A 49 -14.20 -11.32 15.27
N SER A 50 -13.97 -11.95 16.43
CA SER A 50 -13.63 -11.27 17.69
C SER A 50 -12.32 -10.48 17.65
N THR A 51 -11.37 -10.88 16.81
CA THR A 51 -10.13 -10.12 16.58
C THR A 51 -10.41 -8.83 15.79
N LEU A 52 -11.35 -8.85 14.86
CA LEU A 52 -11.63 -7.76 13.94
C LEU A 52 -12.67 -6.76 14.47
N MET A 53 -13.76 -7.27 15.06
CA MET A 53 -14.91 -6.44 15.51
C MET A 53 -14.53 -5.46 16.61
N GLY A 54 -15.09 -4.24 16.54
CA GLY A 54 -14.89 -3.18 17.53
C GLY A 54 -13.53 -2.49 17.46
N LYS A 55 -12.73 -2.74 16.42
CA LYS A 55 -11.38 -2.16 16.25
C LYS A 55 -11.35 -0.98 15.28
N TYR A 56 -12.30 -0.95 14.35
CA TYR A 56 -12.33 0.01 13.24
C TYR A 56 -13.42 1.08 13.39
N GLY A 57 -14.13 1.09 14.53
CA GLY A 57 -15.31 1.92 14.75
C GLY A 57 -16.56 1.37 14.04
N GLU A 58 -17.73 1.97 14.28
CA GLU A 58 -19.00 1.48 13.73
C GLU A 58 -19.05 1.42 12.21
N GLU A 59 -18.43 2.38 11.52
CA GLU A 59 -18.38 2.42 10.06
C GLU A 59 -17.50 1.30 9.52
N GLY A 60 -16.31 1.10 10.10
CA GLY A 60 -15.40 0.03 9.69
C GLY A 60 -15.96 -1.36 9.95
N ASP A 61 -16.63 -1.56 11.06
CA ASP A 61 -17.26 -2.85 11.40
C ASP A 61 -18.38 -3.24 10.42
N LYS A 62 -19.08 -2.25 9.84
CA LYS A 62 -20.06 -2.47 8.76
C LYS A 62 -19.41 -2.91 7.44
N LEU A 63 -18.15 -2.54 7.22
CA LEU A 63 -17.40 -2.85 6.01
C LEU A 63 -16.62 -4.18 6.07
N LEU A 64 -16.62 -4.86 7.23
CA LEU A 64 -16.00 -6.19 7.39
C LEU A 64 -16.75 -7.26 6.59
N TYR A 65 -16.03 -8.02 5.77
CA TYR A 65 -16.54 -9.25 5.18
C TYR A 65 -16.58 -10.36 6.23
N LYS A 66 -17.77 -10.83 6.55
CA LYS A 66 -18.02 -11.91 7.48
C LYS A 66 -18.18 -13.22 6.71
N ILE A 67 -17.55 -14.29 7.19
CA ILE A 67 -17.56 -15.59 6.53
C ILE A 67 -18.59 -16.47 7.25
N LEU A 68 -19.60 -16.93 6.51
CA LEU A 68 -20.58 -17.85 7.01
C LEU A 68 -19.91 -19.16 7.46
N ASN A 69 -20.25 -19.66 8.64
CA ASN A 69 -19.71 -20.92 9.16
C ASN A 69 -20.02 -22.08 8.19
N SER A 70 -19.03 -22.96 8.01
CA SER A 70 -19.21 -24.16 7.19
C SER A 70 -20.12 -25.17 7.91
N GLY A 71 -20.78 -26.03 7.16
CA GLY A 71 -21.67 -27.05 7.69
C GLY A 71 -23.08 -26.53 7.99
N ASP A 72 -23.75 -27.11 9.00
CA ASP A 72 -25.12 -26.74 9.35
C ASP A 72 -25.18 -25.48 10.25
N TRP A 73 -24.85 -24.33 9.68
CA TRP A 73 -24.95 -23.05 10.38
C TRP A 73 -26.39 -22.67 10.75
N LYS A 74 -27.39 -23.26 10.06
CA LYS A 74 -28.82 -23.02 10.30
C LYS A 74 -29.29 -23.54 11.68
N SER A 75 -28.73 -24.63 12.15
CA SER A 75 -29.04 -25.19 13.48
C SER A 75 -28.65 -24.25 14.63
N ALA A 76 -27.70 -23.33 14.40
CA ALA A 76 -27.31 -22.33 15.38
C ALA A 76 -28.30 -21.15 15.52
N VAL A 77 -29.31 -21.07 14.64
CA VAL A 77 -30.29 -19.98 14.59
C VAL A 77 -31.69 -20.47 14.87
N THR A 78 -32.28 -20.08 16.01
CA THR A 78 -33.68 -20.37 16.34
C THR A 78 -34.60 -19.30 15.71
N HIS A 79 -35.89 -19.63 15.51
CA HIS A 79 -36.89 -18.64 15.07
C HIS A 79 -36.98 -17.44 15.99
N GLU A 80 -36.93 -17.66 17.30
CA GLU A 80 -36.91 -16.57 18.29
C GLU A 80 -35.68 -15.66 18.14
N ALA A 81 -34.51 -16.20 17.80
CA ALA A 81 -33.31 -15.43 17.54
C ALA A 81 -33.41 -14.59 16.24
N LEU A 82 -34.11 -15.11 15.22
CA LEU A 82 -34.36 -14.36 13.99
C LEU A 82 -35.27 -13.15 14.23
N ASP A 83 -36.29 -13.31 15.08
CA ASP A 83 -37.27 -12.25 15.30
C ASP A 83 -36.80 -11.18 16.31
N ASN A 84 -36.02 -11.57 17.32
CA ASN A 84 -35.71 -10.73 18.47
C ASN A 84 -34.23 -10.34 18.63
N ALA A 85 -33.30 -11.03 17.95
CA ALA A 85 -31.89 -10.73 18.09
C ALA A 85 -31.45 -9.55 17.21
N THR A 86 -30.48 -8.77 17.70
CA THR A 86 -29.80 -7.74 16.88
C THR A 86 -29.01 -8.43 15.75
N ILE A 87 -28.77 -7.70 14.66
CA ILE A 87 -27.96 -8.18 13.53
C ILE A 87 -26.58 -8.66 14.01
N GLY A 88 -25.95 -7.95 14.97
CA GLY A 88 -24.67 -8.34 15.55
C GLY A 88 -24.72 -9.67 16.29
N ALA A 89 -25.75 -9.89 17.09
CA ALA A 89 -25.96 -11.13 17.84
C ALA A 89 -26.25 -12.33 16.92
N LEU A 90 -26.97 -12.12 15.82
CA LEU A 90 -27.19 -13.15 14.79
C LEU A 90 -25.88 -13.44 14.03
N THR A 91 -25.16 -12.40 13.64
CA THR A 91 -23.89 -12.56 12.94
C THR A 91 -22.90 -13.40 13.73
N SER A 92 -22.76 -13.16 15.04
CA SER A 92 -21.84 -13.92 15.89
C SER A 92 -22.18 -15.40 16.02
N LYS A 93 -23.45 -15.79 15.81
CA LYS A 93 -23.87 -17.19 15.81
C LYS A 93 -23.54 -17.94 14.52
N VAL A 94 -23.57 -17.24 13.38
CA VAL A 94 -23.43 -17.85 12.05
C VAL A 94 -22.09 -17.56 11.37
N SER A 95 -21.25 -16.69 11.97
CA SER A 95 -19.98 -16.26 11.43
C SER A 95 -18.95 -16.08 12.56
N GLU A 96 -18.02 -16.99 12.67
CA GLU A 96 -16.91 -16.95 13.63
C GLU A 96 -15.67 -16.27 13.05
N LYS A 97 -15.62 -16.11 11.72
CA LYS A 97 -14.47 -15.63 10.97
C LYS A 97 -14.86 -14.50 10.04
N GLY A 98 -13.89 -13.63 9.77
CA GLY A 98 -14.00 -12.59 8.76
C GLY A 98 -12.74 -12.49 7.92
N LEU A 99 -12.82 -11.80 6.77
CA LEU A 99 -11.64 -11.39 6.02
C LEU A 99 -11.04 -10.16 6.70
N ARG A 100 -9.72 -10.12 6.81
CA ARG A 100 -9.01 -8.98 7.41
C ARG A 100 -9.29 -7.68 6.64
N TYR A 101 -9.56 -6.64 7.41
CA TYR A 101 -9.87 -5.31 6.91
C TYR A 101 -8.62 -4.47 6.60
N ASP A 102 -7.57 -4.68 7.40
CA ASP A 102 -6.23 -4.13 7.29
C ASP A 102 -5.18 -5.18 7.68
N LEU A 103 -3.92 -4.79 7.68
CA LEU A 103 -2.82 -5.64 8.14
C LEU A 103 -2.36 -5.29 9.56
N THR A 104 -2.78 -4.14 10.12
CA THR A 104 -2.31 -3.62 11.40
C THR A 104 -2.94 -4.36 12.59
N VAL A 105 -4.25 -4.62 12.59
CA VAL A 105 -4.92 -5.38 13.66
C VAL A 105 -4.45 -6.84 13.70
N PRO A 106 -4.37 -7.58 12.57
CA PRO A 106 -3.72 -8.89 12.54
C PRO A 106 -2.26 -8.88 13.00
N PHE A 107 -1.52 -7.81 12.68
CA PHE A 107 -0.15 -7.65 13.16
C PHE A 107 -0.08 -7.47 14.68
N ALA A 108 -0.94 -6.66 15.28
CA ALA A 108 -0.99 -6.50 16.73
C ALA A 108 -1.26 -7.85 17.44
N ARG A 109 -2.19 -8.67 16.90
CA ARG A 109 -2.40 -10.05 17.38
C ARG A 109 -1.14 -10.90 17.23
N PHE A 110 -0.45 -10.82 16.08
CA PHE A 110 0.79 -11.54 15.81
C PHE A 110 1.88 -11.20 16.84
N VAL A 111 2.10 -9.92 17.12
CA VAL A 111 3.08 -9.46 18.13
C VAL A 111 2.81 -10.08 19.50
N VAL A 112 1.55 -10.12 19.95
CA VAL A 112 1.20 -10.69 21.25
C VAL A 112 1.39 -12.19 21.26
N GLN A 113 1.02 -12.92 20.20
CA GLN A 113 1.16 -14.37 20.12
C GLN A 113 2.63 -14.82 20.05
N HIS A 114 3.49 -14.04 19.43
CA HIS A 114 4.91 -14.35 19.21
C HIS A 114 5.85 -13.52 20.07
N ARG A 115 5.36 -12.96 21.19
CA ARG A 115 6.14 -12.03 22.03
C ARG A 115 7.45 -12.60 22.54
N GLU A 116 7.51 -13.90 22.77
CA GLU A 116 8.72 -14.60 23.24
C GLU A 116 9.76 -14.83 22.13
N GLU A 117 9.35 -14.72 20.86
CA GLU A 117 10.18 -14.88 19.66
C GLU A 117 10.63 -13.52 19.09
N ILE A 118 9.92 -12.43 19.46
CA ILE A 118 10.14 -11.08 18.93
C ILE A 118 11.07 -10.30 19.85
N GLN A 119 12.11 -9.71 19.27
CA GLN A 119 12.96 -8.75 19.96
C GLN A 119 12.53 -7.32 19.63
N PHE A 120 12.25 -6.51 20.66
CA PHE A 120 11.92 -5.09 20.48
C PHE A 120 13.19 -4.21 20.41
N PRO A 121 13.18 -3.09 19.62
CA PRO A 121 12.11 -2.72 18.68
C PRO A 121 12.04 -3.69 17.51
N PHE A 122 10.81 -4.07 17.12
CA PHE A 122 10.58 -4.98 16.02
C PHE A 122 10.14 -4.21 14.78
N LYS A 123 10.91 -4.31 13.71
CA LYS A 123 10.68 -3.71 12.40
C LYS A 123 10.14 -4.78 11.44
N ARG A 124 8.87 -4.68 11.03
CA ARG A 124 8.27 -5.62 10.09
C ARG A 124 7.72 -4.94 8.87
N TYR A 125 7.65 -5.64 7.74
CA TYR A 125 6.78 -5.28 6.63
C TYR A 125 5.90 -6.45 6.20
N GLN A 126 4.77 -6.12 5.53
CA GLN A 126 3.80 -7.09 5.06
C GLN A 126 3.15 -6.59 3.78
N ILE A 127 3.15 -7.40 2.71
CA ILE A 127 2.55 -7.05 1.42
C ILE A 127 1.51 -8.12 1.12
N GLN A 128 0.26 -7.83 1.41
CA GLN A 128 -0.83 -8.80 1.29
C GLN A 128 -2.16 -8.12 0.94
N PRO A 129 -3.15 -8.89 0.40
CA PRO A 129 -4.48 -8.37 0.13
C PRO A 129 -5.29 -8.15 1.41
N VAL A 130 -6.18 -7.16 1.36
CA VAL A 130 -7.20 -6.86 2.38
C VAL A 130 -8.56 -6.67 1.72
N TRP A 131 -9.63 -6.76 2.51
CA TRP A 131 -11.00 -6.76 1.98
C TRP A 131 -11.88 -5.76 2.73
N ARG A 132 -12.52 -4.88 1.99
CA ARG A 132 -13.48 -3.90 2.52
C ARG A 132 -14.74 -3.87 1.67
N ALA A 133 -15.91 -3.96 2.30
CA ALA A 133 -17.19 -3.93 1.60
C ALA A 133 -17.59 -2.53 1.11
N ASP A 134 -16.62 -1.72 0.77
CA ASP A 134 -16.79 -0.38 0.23
C ASP A 134 -17.62 -0.34 -1.06
N ARG A 135 -18.21 0.83 -1.36
CA ARG A 135 -18.79 1.10 -2.67
C ARG A 135 -17.65 1.27 -3.68
N PRO A 136 -17.54 0.39 -4.70
CA PRO A 136 -16.45 0.46 -5.67
C PRO A 136 -16.49 1.75 -6.50
N GLN A 137 -15.31 2.36 -6.65
CA GLN A 137 -15.08 3.52 -7.53
C GLN A 137 -13.58 3.54 -7.94
N LYS A 138 -13.16 4.43 -8.82
CA LYS A 138 -11.75 4.57 -9.21
C LYS A 138 -10.87 4.73 -7.96
N GLY A 139 -9.81 3.92 -7.84
CA GLY A 139 -8.91 3.92 -6.68
C GLY A 139 -9.51 3.35 -5.37
N ARG A 140 -10.73 2.76 -5.41
CA ARG A 140 -11.36 2.13 -4.24
C ARG A 140 -12.00 0.79 -4.64
N TYR A 141 -11.34 -0.27 -4.23
CA TYR A 141 -11.70 -1.65 -4.55
C TYR A 141 -12.15 -2.39 -3.28
N ARG A 142 -12.83 -3.53 -3.46
CA ARG A 142 -13.25 -4.40 -2.36
C ARG A 142 -12.18 -5.39 -1.95
N GLU A 143 -11.28 -5.72 -2.87
CA GLU A 143 -10.06 -6.48 -2.65
C GLU A 143 -8.90 -5.66 -3.20
N PHE A 144 -7.90 -5.36 -2.38
CA PHE A 144 -6.75 -4.57 -2.76
C PHE A 144 -5.54 -4.90 -1.88
N TYR A 145 -4.34 -4.57 -2.37
CA TYR A 145 -3.10 -4.84 -1.63
C TYR A 145 -2.68 -3.64 -0.79
N GLN A 146 -2.33 -3.92 0.45
CA GLN A 146 -1.60 -3.01 1.32
C GLN A 146 -0.14 -3.46 1.42
N CYS A 147 0.78 -2.49 1.38
CA CYS A 147 2.19 -2.72 1.64
C CYS A 147 2.51 -1.96 2.93
N ASP A 148 2.38 -2.64 4.04
CA ASP A 148 2.54 -2.07 5.38
C ASP A 148 3.95 -2.22 5.87
N VAL A 149 4.44 -1.18 6.54
CA VAL A 149 5.72 -1.15 7.25
C VAL A 149 5.51 -0.53 8.63
N ASP A 150 5.92 -1.25 9.68
CA ASP A 150 5.68 -0.86 11.07
C ASP A 150 6.88 -1.14 11.97
N VAL A 151 7.03 -0.29 12.97
CA VAL A 151 7.95 -0.47 14.11
C VAL A 151 7.13 -0.55 15.38
N VAL A 152 7.35 -1.58 16.20
CA VAL A 152 6.71 -1.72 17.51
C VAL A 152 7.74 -1.89 18.63
N GLY A 153 7.38 -1.47 19.84
CA GLY A 153 8.23 -1.61 21.03
C GLY A 153 9.20 -0.45 21.24
N THR A 154 8.92 0.73 20.68
CA THR A 154 9.67 1.96 20.93
C THR A 154 8.77 3.20 20.90
N ASN A 155 9.06 4.17 21.76
CA ASN A 155 8.44 5.50 21.76
C ASN A 155 9.28 6.54 21.00
N SER A 156 10.41 6.13 20.42
CA SER A 156 11.29 7.05 19.71
C SER A 156 10.62 7.62 18.46
N LEU A 157 10.64 8.95 18.33
CA LEU A 157 10.14 9.67 17.15
C LEU A 157 11.06 9.54 15.93
N LEU A 158 12.25 8.93 16.10
CA LEU A 158 13.11 8.55 14.97
C LEU A 158 12.39 7.59 14.02
N SER A 159 11.46 6.78 14.53
CA SER A 159 10.69 5.86 13.70
C SER A 159 9.78 6.60 12.70
N GLU A 160 9.18 7.72 13.11
CA GLU A 160 8.41 8.59 12.21
C GLU A 160 9.29 9.19 11.12
N VAL A 161 10.50 9.62 11.47
CA VAL A 161 11.47 10.17 10.50
C VAL A 161 11.90 9.11 9.49
N GLU A 162 12.21 7.89 9.92
CA GLU A 162 12.52 6.77 9.01
C GLU A 162 11.34 6.47 8.07
N LEU A 163 10.09 6.54 8.56
CA LEU A 163 8.91 6.34 7.71
C LEU A 163 8.75 7.45 6.67
N ILE A 164 9.05 8.71 7.01
CA ILE A 164 9.05 9.83 6.05
C ILE A 164 10.12 9.59 4.96
N GLN A 165 11.33 9.16 5.35
CA GLN A 165 12.41 8.84 4.42
C GLN A 165 12.05 7.65 3.51
N ILE A 166 11.36 6.64 4.04
CA ILE A 166 10.86 5.49 3.26
C ILE A 166 9.85 5.96 2.22
N VAL A 167 8.92 6.86 2.57
CA VAL A 167 7.98 7.47 1.63
C VAL A 167 8.73 8.19 0.53
N GLU A 168 9.68 9.03 0.88
CA GLU A 168 10.51 9.77 -0.06
C GLU A 168 11.21 8.83 -1.05
N GLU A 169 11.92 7.83 -0.56
CA GLU A 169 12.70 6.90 -1.39
C GLU A 169 11.82 6.02 -2.29
N VAL A 170 10.68 5.53 -1.78
CA VAL A 170 9.74 4.74 -2.59
C VAL A 170 9.22 5.56 -3.76
N TYR A 171 8.71 6.76 -3.51
CA TYR A 171 8.12 7.58 -4.58
C TYR A 171 9.16 8.17 -5.51
N ARG A 172 10.37 8.46 -5.03
CA ARG A 172 11.51 8.81 -5.88
C ARG A 172 11.83 7.70 -6.88
N ARG A 173 11.91 6.44 -6.44
CA ARG A 173 12.15 5.28 -7.33
C ARG A 173 11.01 5.02 -8.31
N LEU A 174 9.78 5.29 -7.91
CA LEU A 174 8.61 5.16 -8.78
C LEU A 174 8.43 6.36 -9.71
N GLY A 175 9.18 7.45 -9.54
CA GLY A 175 9.05 8.67 -10.34
C GLY A 175 7.77 9.45 -10.09
N ILE A 176 7.12 9.28 -8.93
CA ILE A 176 5.87 9.97 -8.55
C ILE A 176 6.20 11.15 -7.64
N ARG A 177 5.79 12.36 -8.02
CA ARG A 177 5.86 13.52 -7.14
C ARG A 177 4.72 13.48 -6.12
N VAL A 178 5.05 13.67 -4.85
CA VAL A 178 4.10 13.55 -3.74
C VAL A 178 4.25 14.67 -2.71
N SER A 179 3.16 14.96 -1.99
CA SER A 179 3.18 15.71 -0.73
C SER A 179 2.84 14.76 0.43
N LEU A 180 3.57 14.90 1.53
CA LEU A 180 3.28 14.21 2.78
C LEU A 180 2.65 15.20 3.76
N HIS A 181 1.41 14.93 4.13
CA HIS A 181 0.69 15.66 5.15
C HIS A 181 0.85 14.95 6.48
N ILE A 182 1.18 15.70 7.53
CA ILE A 182 1.35 15.18 8.89
C ILE A 182 0.50 15.99 9.86
N ASN A 183 -0.07 15.31 10.84
CA ASN A 183 -0.73 15.92 12.01
C ASN A 183 -0.43 15.06 13.25
N ASN A 184 -0.97 15.44 14.39
CA ASN A 184 -0.87 14.67 15.62
C ASN A 184 -2.24 14.59 16.31
N ARG A 185 -2.65 13.38 16.70
CA ARG A 185 -3.94 13.16 17.41
C ARG A 185 -4.02 13.92 18.72
N LYS A 186 -2.88 14.17 19.38
CA LYS A 186 -2.80 14.96 20.61
C LYS A 186 -3.12 16.44 20.36
N ILE A 187 -2.71 16.99 19.20
CA ILE A 187 -3.10 18.36 18.80
C ILE A 187 -4.62 18.43 18.63
N LEU A 188 -5.21 17.45 17.92
CA LEU A 188 -6.67 17.40 17.73
C LEU A 188 -7.43 17.26 19.05
N ALA A 189 -6.90 16.47 19.99
CA ALA A 189 -7.45 16.38 21.34
C ALA A 189 -7.33 17.70 22.09
N GLY A 190 -6.17 18.34 22.04
CA GLY A 190 -5.92 19.66 22.65
C GLY A 190 -6.85 20.75 22.10
N ILE A 191 -7.16 20.73 20.81
CA ILE A 191 -8.14 21.62 20.20
C ILE A 191 -9.51 21.41 20.85
N ALA A 192 -9.96 20.16 20.98
CA ALA A 192 -11.25 19.88 21.62
C ALA A 192 -11.27 20.28 23.11
N GLU A 193 -10.13 20.13 23.82
CA GLU A 193 -10.00 20.57 25.23
C GLU A 193 -10.11 22.09 25.36
N VAL A 194 -9.36 22.88 24.59
CA VAL A 194 -9.35 24.35 24.74
C VAL A 194 -10.66 25.03 24.30
N ILE A 195 -11.41 24.41 23.40
CA ILE A 195 -12.76 24.91 23.05
C ILE A 195 -13.85 24.39 24.00
N GLY A 196 -13.46 23.64 25.07
CA GLY A 196 -14.39 23.12 26.09
C GLY A 196 -15.30 21.98 25.61
N GLN A 197 -14.88 21.21 24.58
CA GLN A 197 -15.68 20.15 23.96
C GLN A 197 -14.92 18.83 23.79
N PRO A 198 -14.22 18.32 24.83
CA PRO A 198 -13.35 17.12 24.68
C PRO A 198 -14.13 15.86 24.25
N GLU A 199 -15.39 15.71 24.71
CA GLU A 199 -16.26 14.59 24.36
C GLU A 199 -16.72 14.62 22.87
N ARG A 200 -16.58 15.76 22.22
CA ARG A 200 -17.04 16.00 20.85
C ARG A 200 -15.91 15.94 19.83
N ILE A 201 -14.73 15.44 20.21
CA ILE A 201 -13.54 15.37 19.35
C ILE A 201 -13.83 14.71 17.99
N ILE A 202 -14.67 13.67 17.94
CA ILE A 202 -15.02 12.99 16.69
C ILE A 202 -15.82 13.92 15.76
N ASP A 203 -16.81 14.65 16.29
CA ASP A 203 -17.61 15.58 15.50
C ASP A 203 -16.76 16.73 14.95
N ILE A 204 -15.87 17.26 15.80
CA ILE A 204 -14.94 18.35 15.47
C ILE A 204 -13.99 17.88 14.35
N THR A 205 -13.34 16.75 14.52
CA THR A 205 -12.35 16.23 13.57
C THR A 205 -12.99 15.84 12.23
N VAL A 206 -14.19 15.26 12.24
CA VAL A 206 -14.96 14.94 11.02
C VAL A 206 -15.38 16.21 10.26
N ALA A 207 -15.68 17.29 10.96
CA ALA A 207 -16.04 18.55 10.31
C ALA A 207 -14.80 19.25 9.73
N ILE A 208 -13.70 19.31 10.50
CA ILE A 208 -12.41 19.89 10.06
C ILE A 208 -11.85 19.18 8.83
N ASP A 209 -11.95 17.85 8.75
CA ASP A 209 -11.50 17.06 7.58
C ASP A 209 -12.20 17.46 6.26
N LYS A 210 -13.33 18.14 6.37
CA LYS A 210 -14.06 18.61 5.18
C LYS A 210 -13.71 20.04 4.79
N LEU A 211 -12.88 20.74 5.57
CA LEU A 211 -12.60 22.16 5.41
C LEU A 211 -12.22 22.53 3.99
N ASP A 212 -11.27 21.81 3.40
CA ASP A 212 -10.81 22.03 2.02
C ASP A 212 -11.88 21.82 0.96
N LYS A 213 -12.92 21.02 1.28
CA LYS A 213 -13.96 20.61 0.32
C LYS A 213 -15.18 21.52 0.37
N ILE A 214 -15.58 21.92 1.57
CA ILE A 214 -16.86 22.64 1.80
C ILE A 214 -16.67 24.07 2.28
N GLY A 215 -15.45 24.47 2.69
CA GLY A 215 -15.13 25.79 3.22
C GLY A 215 -15.57 26.02 4.65
N ILE A 216 -15.03 27.06 5.26
CA ILE A 216 -15.18 27.39 6.69
C ILE A 216 -16.64 27.59 7.09
N ASP A 217 -17.43 28.29 6.29
CA ASP A 217 -18.83 28.58 6.61
C ASP A 217 -19.68 27.32 6.75
N ASN A 218 -19.45 26.35 5.86
CA ASN A 218 -20.17 25.07 5.91
C ASN A 218 -19.66 24.17 7.03
N VAL A 219 -18.36 24.23 7.37
CA VAL A 219 -17.80 23.55 8.56
C VAL A 219 -18.44 24.11 9.82
N ASN A 220 -18.50 25.43 9.97
CA ASN A 220 -19.12 26.08 11.10
C ASN A 220 -20.61 25.70 11.25
N LYS A 221 -21.35 25.70 10.14
CA LYS A 221 -22.74 25.26 10.10
C LYS A 221 -22.87 23.78 10.51
N GLU A 222 -22.06 22.90 10.00
CA GLU A 222 -22.08 21.45 10.36
C GLU A 222 -21.83 21.26 11.87
N LEU A 223 -20.88 22.01 12.46
CA LEU A 223 -20.59 21.93 13.88
C LEU A 223 -21.77 22.40 14.73
N LEU A 224 -22.42 23.51 14.35
CA LEU A 224 -23.64 23.99 15.02
C LEU A 224 -24.82 23.02 14.88
N ASP A 225 -25.03 22.47 13.68
CA ASP A 225 -26.08 21.48 13.41
C ASP A 225 -25.88 20.19 14.23
N LYS A 226 -24.63 19.85 14.54
CA LYS A 226 -24.26 18.75 15.45
C LYS A 226 -24.39 19.12 16.92
N GLY A 227 -24.77 20.39 17.27
CA GLY A 227 -25.03 20.85 18.61
C GLY A 227 -23.79 21.34 19.38
N LEU A 228 -22.72 21.77 18.71
CA LEU A 228 -21.65 22.52 19.36
C LEU A 228 -22.15 23.93 19.72
N PRO A 229 -21.79 24.47 20.91
CA PRO A 229 -22.10 25.84 21.26
C PRO A 229 -21.43 26.86 20.34
N GLN A 230 -22.07 28.01 20.11
CA GLN A 230 -21.53 29.08 19.28
C GLN A 230 -20.15 29.56 19.76
N GLU A 231 -19.97 29.61 21.11
CA GLU A 231 -18.68 29.98 21.72
C GLU A 231 -17.55 29.02 21.32
N ALA A 232 -17.83 27.71 21.29
CA ALA A 232 -16.84 26.71 20.86
C ALA A 232 -16.51 26.86 19.38
N VAL A 233 -17.48 27.11 18.51
CA VAL A 233 -17.26 27.37 17.09
C VAL A 233 -16.45 28.67 16.90
N ASN A 234 -16.71 29.71 17.67
CA ASN A 234 -15.92 30.95 17.64
C ASN A 234 -14.47 30.71 18.11
N ALA A 235 -14.28 29.93 19.16
CA ALA A 235 -12.93 29.56 19.66
C ALA A 235 -12.12 28.72 18.66
N LEU A 236 -12.79 28.02 17.75
CA LEU A 236 -12.14 27.21 16.71
C LEU A 236 -11.62 28.07 15.52
N GLN A 237 -12.13 29.31 15.33
CA GLN A 237 -11.80 30.12 14.16
C GLN A 237 -10.29 30.38 13.96
N PRO A 238 -9.46 30.70 14.98
CA PRO A 238 -8.04 30.88 14.81
C PRO A 238 -7.34 29.63 14.23
N ILE A 239 -7.87 28.44 14.56
CA ILE A 239 -7.34 27.15 14.11
C ILE A 239 -7.74 26.88 12.65
N LEU A 240 -8.97 27.19 12.28
CA LEU A 240 -9.47 27.03 10.90
C LEU A 240 -8.81 27.99 9.90
N HIS A 241 -8.27 29.12 10.37
CA HIS A 241 -7.57 30.11 9.56
C HIS A 241 -6.05 29.99 9.64
N LEU A 242 -5.51 28.93 10.26
CA LEU A 242 -4.09 28.72 10.45
C LEU A 242 -3.38 28.63 9.09
N SER A 243 -2.35 29.43 8.90
CA SER A 243 -1.59 29.50 7.65
C SER A 243 -0.12 29.82 7.89
N GLY A 244 0.71 29.61 6.89
CA GLY A 244 2.15 29.84 6.96
C GLY A 244 2.97 28.56 6.86
N THR A 245 4.25 28.65 7.15
CA THR A 245 5.20 27.54 7.23
C THR A 245 4.84 26.59 8.39
N ASN A 246 5.38 25.37 8.38
CA ASN A 246 5.20 24.42 9.48
C ASN A 246 5.58 25.03 10.85
N THR A 247 6.68 25.78 10.90
CA THR A 247 7.15 26.44 12.13
C THR A 247 6.16 27.49 12.59
N GLU A 248 5.71 28.40 11.71
CA GLU A 248 4.74 29.43 12.03
C GLU A 248 3.39 28.85 12.49
N LYS A 249 2.94 27.77 11.84
CA LYS A 249 1.73 27.05 12.26
C LYS A 249 1.89 26.46 13.68
N LEU A 250 3.05 25.84 13.98
CA LEU A 250 3.31 25.29 15.32
C LEU A 250 3.44 26.38 16.39
N ASP A 251 4.04 27.53 16.10
CA ASP A 251 4.16 28.67 17.02
C ASP A 251 2.77 29.26 17.37
N GLN A 252 1.89 29.37 16.37
CA GLN A 252 0.51 29.81 16.59
C GLN A 252 -0.27 28.78 17.41
N LEU A 253 -0.13 27.46 17.10
CA LEU A 253 -0.78 26.40 17.87
C LEU A 253 -0.30 26.34 19.31
N GLU A 254 0.98 26.55 19.57
CA GLU A 254 1.53 26.59 20.93
C GLU A 254 0.84 27.63 21.80
N SER A 255 0.58 28.82 21.22
CA SER A 255 -0.15 29.88 21.91
C SER A 255 -1.63 29.54 22.12
N ILE A 256 -2.29 29.00 21.09
CA ILE A 256 -3.71 28.64 21.13
C ILE A 256 -3.96 27.48 22.13
N LEU A 257 -3.09 26.50 22.13
CA LEU A 257 -3.20 25.30 22.96
C LEU A 257 -2.47 25.39 24.30
N ALA A 258 -2.10 26.61 24.77
CA ALA A 258 -1.34 26.81 26.01
C ALA A 258 -1.98 26.18 27.26
N ALA A 259 -3.32 26.06 27.30
CA ALA A 259 -4.05 25.44 28.40
C ALA A 259 -4.20 23.90 28.28
N SER A 260 -3.73 23.27 27.21
CA SER A 260 -3.83 21.83 26.99
C SER A 260 -2.47 21.17 27.04
N GLU A 261 -2.16 20.41 28.10
CA GLU A 261 -0.93 19.62 28.20
C GLU A 261 -0.84 18.58 27.06
N THR A 262 -1.97 17.97 26.71
CA THR A 262 -2.08 17.01 25.60
C THR A 262 -1.70 17.68 24.27
N GLY A 263 -2.27 18.86 24.00
CA GLY A 263 -1.97 19.63 22.80
C GLY A 263 -0.51 20.05 22.69
N GLN A 264 0.05 20.57 23.81
CA GLN A 264 1.46 20.96 23.88
C GLN A 264 2.41 19.79 23.59
N LYS A 265 2.12 18.60 24.14
CA LYS A 265 2.89 17.39 23.84
C LYS A 265 2.85 17.01 22.37
N GLY A 266 1.68 17.14 21.71
CA GLY A 266 1.55 16.89 20.28
C GLY A 266 2.38 17.86 19.43
N ILE A 267 2.47 19.13 19.82
CA ILE A 267 3.29 20.16 19.17
C ILE A 267 4.78 19.82 19.33
N GLU A 268 5.21 19.47 20.55
CA GLU A 268 6.60 19.08 20.84
C GLU A 268 7.03 17.86 19.99
N GLU A 269 6.15 16.85 19.87
CA GLU A 269 6.41 15.68 19.02
C GLU A 269 6.61 16.06 17.55
N LEU A 270 5.74 16.92 16.99
CA LEU A 270 5.90 17.36 15.60
C LEU A 270 7.14 18.23 15.39
N ARG A 271 7.46 19.14 16.32
CA ARG A 271 8.70 19.93 16.27
C ARG A 271 9.94 19.01 16.24
N THR A 272 9.93 17.97 17.06
CA THR A 272 11.02 16.98 17.12
C THR A 272 11.14 16.22 15.78
N ILE A 273 10.01 15.74 15.22
CA ILE A 273 10.00 15.05 13.92
C ILE A 273 10.54 15.96 12.82
N PHE A 274 10.03 17.19 12.71
CA PHE A 274 10.49 18.14 11.69
C PHE A 274 11.98 18.49 11.85
N ALA A 275 12.46 18.69 13.08
CA ALA A 275 13.86 19.00 13.36
C ALA A 275 14.79 17.85 12.98
N LEU A 276 14.45 16.61 13.36
CA LEU A 276 15.22 15.41 13.03
C LEU A 276 15.22 15.15 11.51
N TYR A 277 14.07 15.30 10.85
CA TYR A 277 13.97 15.15 9.41
C TYR A 277 14.83 16.19 8.67
N ALA A 278 14.71 17.48 9.04
CA ALA A 278 15.51 18.55 8.45
C ALA A 278 17.02 18.34 8.64
N GLN A 279 17.46 17.87 9.82
CA GLN A 279 18.87 17.53 10.08
C GLN A 279 19.35 16.34 9.24
N SER A 280 18.49 15.37 9.00
CA SER A 280 18.84 14.18 8.21
C SER A 280 18.94 14.45 6.70
N THR A 281 18.37 15.57 6.22
CA THR A 281 18.38 15.97 4.81
C THR A 281 19.39 17.11 4.53
N GLN A 282 20.01 17.70 5.56
CA GLN A 282 21.06 18.70 5.38
C GLN A 282 22.34 18.03 4.87
N ASP A 283 22.91 18.56 3.76
CA ASP A 283 24.15 18.11 3.13
C ASP A 283 25.35 18.19 4.10
N GLY A 284 25.57 17.12 4.83
CA GLY A 284 26.84 16.86 5.48
C GLY A 284 27.73 16.03 4.59
N ASN A 285 28.30 16.56 3.52
CA ASN A 285 29.44 16.02 2.74
C ASN A 285 29.42 14.51 2.37
N LEU A 286 28.24 13.86 2.31
CA LEU A 286 28.05 12.42 2.10
C LEU A 286 27.47 12.06 0.72
N GLY A 287 27.76 12.87 -0.29
CA GLY A 287 27.37 12.61 -1.68
C GLY A 287 26.21 13.50 -2.13
N THR A 288 26.13 13.70 -3.43
CA THR A 288 25.07 14.46 -4.10
C THR A 288 23.73 13.71 -4.04
N TYR A 289 23.04 13.80 -2.90
CA TYR A 289 21.64 13.42 -2.82
C TYR A 289 20.81 14.63 -3.30
N GLU A 290 20.26 14.53 -4.49
CA GLU A 290 19.23 15.47 -4.95
C GLU A 290 17.95 15.12 -4.21
N PRO A 291 17.46 15.98 -3.26
CA PRO A 291 16.17 15.73 -2.64
C PRO A 291 15.11 15.64 -3.73
N CYS A 292 14.31 14.59 -3.75
CA CYS A 292 13.21 14.47 -4.72
C CYS A 292 12.09 15.49 -4.47
N GLY A 293 12.32 16.45 -3.58
CA GLY A 293 11.40 17.55 -3.29
C GLY A 293 10.14 17.10 -2.55
N LEU A 294 10.24 16.08 -1.69
CA LEU A 294 9.11 15.70 -0.82
C LEU A 294 8.71 16.91 0.03
N GLN A 295 7.50 17.40 -0.20
CA GLN A 295 6.89 18.42 0.63
C GLN A 295 6.28 17.76 1.87
N VAL A 296 6.84 18.04 3.05
CA VAL A 296 6.28 17.60 4.35
C VAL A 296 5.54 18.78 4.97
N GLU A 297 4.23 18.67 5.13
CA GLU A 297 3.36 19.76 5.51
C GLU A 297 2.49 19.42 6.73
N LEU A 298 2.49 20.32 7.73
CA LEU A 298 1.52 20.26 8.82
C LEU A 298 0.13 20.61 8.28
N ASP A 299 -0.77 19.64 8.36
CA ASP A 299 -2.14 19.72 7.86
C ASP A 299 -3.15 19.41 8.97
N LEU A 300 -3.77 20.45 9.52
CA LEU A 300 -4.77 20.28 10.57
C LEU A 300 -6.07 19.64 10.06
N CYS A 301 -6.33 19.70 8.74
CA CYS A 301 -7.46 19.02 8.12
C CYS A 301 -7.24 17.49 8.07
N LEU A 302 -6.02 17.03 8.24
CA LEU A 302 -5.73 15.61 8.42
C LEU A 302 -6.20 15.17 9.81
N ALA A 303 -7.50 14.91 9.93
CA ALA A 303 -8.16 14.55 11.17
C ALA A 303 -8.74 13.13 11.15
N ARG A 304 -8.85 12.53 9.95
CA ARG A 304 -9.29 11.14 9.74
C ARG A 304 -8.15 10.17 9.94
N GLY A 305 -8.53 8.97 10.21
CA GLY A 305 -7.65 7.81 10.39
C GLY A 305 -8.42 6.73 11.12
N LEU A 306 -7.83 5.58 11.28
CA LEU A 306 -8.39 4.53 12.10
C LEU A 306 -8.38 5.00 13.58
N ASN A 307 -9.41 4.64 14.33
CA ASN A 307 -9.61 5.14 15.71
C ASN A 307 -8.53 4.72 16.70
N TYR A 308 -7.60 3.84 16.28
CA TYR A 308 -6.51 3.38 17.14
C TYR A 308 -5.25 4.27 17.11
N TYR A 309 -5.18 5.31 16.26
CA TYR A 309 -4.04 6.24 16.26
C TYR A 309 -4.06 7.16 17.49
N THR A 310 -2.88 7.35 18.09
CA THR A 310 -2.69 8.07 19.36
C THR A 310 -1.69 9.23 19.28
N GLY A 311 -0.86 9.28 18.24
CA GLY A 311 0.19 10.27 18.03
C GLY A 311 0.18 10.85 16.63
N ALA A 312 1.37 10.91 16.00
CA ALA A 312 1.52 11.36 14.63
C ALA A 312 0.66 10.54 13.65
N ILE A 313 0.05 11.22 12.69
CA ILE A 313 -0.71 10.63 11.58
C ILE A 313 -0.18 11.18 10.25
N PHE A 314 -0.18 10.34 9.23
CA PHE A 314 0.41 10.60 7.93
C PHE A 314 -0.59 10.36 6.81
N GLU A 315 -0.57 11.21 5.81
CA GLU A 315 -1.26 11.02 4.54
C GLU A 315 -0.37 11.49 3.39
N VAL A 316 -0.25 10.68 2.34
CA VAL A 316 0.53 11.03 1.14
C VAL A 316 -0.40 11.15 -0.05
N LYS A 317 -0.30 12.27 -0.76
CA LYS A 317 -1.07 12.58 -1.96
C LYS A 317 -0.15 12.72 -3.16
N ALA A 318 -0.56 12.15 -4.30
CA ALA A 318 0.11 12.41 -5.58
C ALA A 318 -0.20 13.85 -6.04
N LEU A 319 0.82 14.57 -6.54
CA LEU A 319 0.67 15.97 -6.95
C LEU A 319 0.11 16.11 -8.38
N ASP A 320 0.43 15.16 -9.26
CA ASP A 320 0.13 15.27 -10.69
C ASP A 320 -1.16 14.56 -11.11
N VAL A 321 -1.85 13.89 -10.18
CA VAL A 321 -3.07 13.13 -10.46
C VAL A 321 -4.10 13.38 -9.35
N GLN A 322 -5.35 13.61 -9.74
CA GLN A 322 -6.44 13.68 -8.77
C GLN A 322 -6.79 12.27 -8.28
N MET A 323 -6.10 11.84 -7.23
CA MET A 323 -6.29 10.56 -6.55
C MET A 323 -6.45 10.81 -5.04
N GLY A 324 -7.22 9.97 -4.37
CA GLY A 324 -7.21 9.95 -2.90
C GLY A 324 -5.83 9.53 -2.38
N SER A 325 -5.62 9.65 -1.07
CA SER A 325 -4.37 9.26 -0.41
C SER A 325 -3.80 7.94 -0.94
N ILE A 326 -2.54 7.94 -1.34
CA ILE A 326 -1.83 6.76 -1.89
C ILE A 326 -0.98 6.04 -0.84
N THR A 327 -0.67 6.72 0.28
CA THR A 327 -0.06 6.14 1.48
C THR A 327 -0.67 6.84 2.70
N GLY A 328 -0.83 6.10 3.79
CA GLY A 328 -1.31 6.67 5.06
C GLY A 328 -0.93 5.79 6.24
N GLY A 329 -0.92 6.37 7.42
CA GLY A 329 -0.57 5.66 8.63
C GLY A 329 -0.53 6.54 9.87
N GLY A 330 0.14 6.07 10.93
CA GLY A 330 0.33 6.83 12.16
C GLY A 330 0.83 5.99 13.33
N ARG A 331 1.01 6.66 14.47
CA ARG A 331 1.40 6.05 15.75
C ARG A 331 0.18 5.49 16.48
N TYR A 332 0.34 4.29 17.02
CA TYR A 332 -0.65 3.58 17.84
C TYR A 332 0.02 2.99 19.08
N ASP A 333 -0.35 3.48 20.26
CA ASP A 333 0.38 3.17 21.51
C ASP A 333 -0.21 2.00 22.28
N ASN A 334 -1.40 1.54 21.98
CA ASN A 334 -2.06 0.51 22.80
C ASN A 334 -2.85 -0.54 21.98
N LEU A 335 -2.51 -0.70 20.71
CA LEU A 335 -3.25 -1.65 19.87
C LEU A 335 -3.06 -3.10 20.34
N THR A 336 -1.86 -3.45 20.82
CA THR A 336 -1.55 -4.76 21.42
C THR A 336 -2.24 -4.99 22.76
N GLY A 337 -2.62 -3.90 23.47
CA GLY A 337 -3.37 -3.97 24.72
C GLY A 337 -4.72 -4.65 24.61
N ILE A 338 -5.34 -4.56 23.43
CA ILE A 338 -6.58 -5.27 23.08
C ILE A 338 -6.43 -6.80 23.18
N PHE A 339 -5.21 -7.29 22.98
CA PHE A 339 -4.85 -8.70 23.00
C PHE A 339 -4.08 -9.07 24.28
N GLY A 340 -4.12 -8.23 25.33
CA GLY A 340 -3.53 -8.51 26.65
C GLY A 340 -2.08 -8.09 26.84
N MET A 341 -1.53 -7.27 25.92
CA MET A 341 -0.18 -6.72 26.02
C MET A 341 -0.21 -5.18 25.95
N PRO A 342 -0.54 -4.49 27.05
CA PRO A 342 -0.63 -3.03 27.07
C PRO A 342 0.75 -2.38 27.00
N ASN A 343 0.77 -1.07 26.70
CA ASN A 343 1.96 -0.20 26.71
C ASN A 343 3.04 -0.58 25.69
N VAL A 344 2.67 -1.18 24.57
CA VAL A 344 3.56 -1.39 23.43
C VAL A 344 3.21 -0.37 22.36
N SER A 345 4.04 0.66 22.27
CA SER A 345 3.91 1.68 21.23
C SER A 345 4.32 1.12 19.87
N GLY A 346 3.59 1.52 18.83
CA GLY A 346 3.91 1.20 17.45
C GLY A 346 3.63 2.39 16.54
N VAL A 347 4.32 2.44 15.42
CA VAL A 347 4.08 3.39 14.35
C VAL A 347 4.27 2.70 13.01
N GLY A 348 3.43 3.01 12.04
CA GLY A 348 3.54 2.41 10.71
C GLY A 348 2.76 3.15 9.65
N ILE A 349 3.10 2.85 8.41
CA ILE A 349 2.42 3.37 7.21
C ILE A 349 2.09 2.24 6.25
N SER A 350 1.07 2.46 5.44
CA SER A 350 0.60 1.54 4.43
C SER A 350 0.60 2.20 3.06
N PHE A 351 1.33 1.63 2.10
CA PHE A 351 1.27 2.02 0.70
C PHE A 351 0.11 1.29 0.02
N GLY A 352 -0.79 2.04 -0.60
CA GLY A 352 -1.92 1.52 -1.35
C GLY A 352 -1.51 1.11 -2.77
N ALA A 353 -1.03 -0.12 -2.96
CA ALA A 353 -0.45 -0.60 -4.21
C ALA A 353 -1.37 -0.39 -5.43
N ASP A 354 -2.68 -0.58 -5.26
CA ASP A 354 -3.64 -0.44 -6.35
C ASP A 354 -3.85 1.03 -6.77
N ARG A 355 -3.77 1.98 -5.83
CA ARG A 355 -3.78 3.42 -6.14
C ARG A 355 -2.48 3.87 -6.79
N ILE A 356 -1.35 3.37 -6.30
CA ILE A 356 -0.03 3.61 -6.92
C ILE A 356 -0.02 3.07 -8.36
N TYR A 357 -0.61 1.88 -8.58
CA TYR A 357 -0.78 1.31 -9.91
C TYR A 357 -1.57 2.24 -10.84
N ASP A 358 -2.69 2.78 -10.36
CA ASP A 358 -3.55 3.69 -11.13
C ASP A 358 -2.79 5.01 -11.45
N VAL A 359 -2.03 5.57 -10.49
CA VAL A 359 -1.19 6.78 -10.69
C VAL A 359 -0.10 6.54 -11.73
N LEU A 360 0.68 5.46 -11.61
CA LEU A 360 1.74 5.12 -12.57
C LEU A 360 1.17 4.89 -13.98
N SER A 361 -0.03 4.30 -14.08
CA SER A 361 -0.72 4.07 -15.36
C SER A 361 -1.18 5.39 -15.99
N GLU A 362 -1.73 6.32 -15.20
CA GLU A 362 -2.20 7.62 -15.67
C GLU A 362 -1.06 8.52 -16.13
N LEU A 363 0.08 8.47 -15.43
CA LEU A 363 1.28 9.25 -15.75
C LEU A 363 2.22 8.58 -16.75
N ASN A 364 1.94 7.34 -17.18
CA ASN A 364 2.79 6.53 -18.07
C ASN A 364 4.23 6.36 -17.56
N LEU A 365 4.41 6.13 -16.24
CA LEU A 365 5.72 6.03 -15.59
C LEU A 365 6.29 4.60 -15.50
N TYR A 366 5.61 3.61 -16.08
CA TYR A 366 6.15 2.24 -16.09
C TYR A 366 7.33 2.11 -17.05
N PRO A 367 8.40 1.39 -16.67
CA PRO A 367 9.50 1.07 -17.56
C PRO A 367 9.02 0.30 -18.82
N GLU A 368 9.53 0.64 -19.99
CA GLU A 368 9.14 0.03 -21.26
C GLU A 368 9.44 -1.48 -21.32
N ASN A 369 10.49 -1.93 -20.66
CA ASN A 369 10.94 -3.33 -20.66
C ASN A 369 10.09 -4.28 -19.80
N LEU A 370 9.07 -3.79 -19.09
CA LEU A 370 8.15 -4.63 -18.30
C LEU A 370 7.20 -5.48 -19.18
N GLN A 371 7.20 -5.28 -20.51
CA GLN A 371 6.16 -5.85 -21.38
C GLN A 371 6.34 -7.34 -21.66
N SER A 372 7.53 -7.92 -21.53
CA SER A 372 7.75 -9.33 -21.75
C SER A 372 8.65 -9.94 -20.68
N THR A 373 8.24 -11.08 -20.12
CA THR A 373 9.09 -11.88 -19.24
C THR A 373 10.02 -12.79 -20.06
N THR A 374 9.66 -13.09 -21.31
CA THR A 374 10.44 -13.96 -22.22
C THR A 374 11.40 -13.11 -23.04
N GLN A 375 12.69 -13.44 -22.96
CA GLN A 375 13.75 -12.73 -23.67
C GLN A 375 14.02 -13.35 -25.05
N LEU A 376 13.81 -14.65 -25.19
CA LEU A 376 14.09 -15.40 -26.43
C LEU A 376 13.02 -16.46 -26.69
N LEU A 377 12.53 -16.55 -27.92
CA LEU A 377 11.70 -17.65 -28.40
C LEU A 377 12.50 -18.51 -29.42
N PHE A 378 12.56 -19.80 -29.21
CA PHE A 378 12.97 -20.73 -30.27
C PHE A 378 11.80 -21.07 -31.18
N ALA A 379 11.97 -20.87 -32.48
CA ALA A 379 11.01 -21.22 -33.54
C ALA A 379 11.62 -22.34 -34.41
N THR A 380 10.87 -23.42 -34.67
CA THR A 380 11.37 -24.64 -35.25
C THR A 380 10.49 -25.11 -36.40
N PHE A 381 11.06 -25.86 -37.34
CA PHE A 381 10.38 -26.44 -38.52
C PHE A 381 9.92 -27.88 -38.32
N GLY A 382 10.58 -28.66 -37.44
CA GLY A 382 10.29 -30.06 -37.23
C GLY A 382 10.67 -30.56 -35.83
N GLU A 383 10.50 -31.87 -35.59
CA GLU A 383 10.75 -32.47 -34.26
C GLU A 383 12.26 -32.53 -33.93
N GLN A 384 13.14 -32.70 -34.90
CA GLN A 384 14.58 -32.74 -34.65
C GLN A 384 15.11 -31.36 -34.26
N GLU A 385 14.63 -30.33 -34.93
CA GLU A 385 14.92 -28.94 -34.63
C GLU A 385 14.35 -28.55 -33.24
N LEU A 386 13.20 -29.09 -32.88
CA LEU A 386 12.60 -28.89 -31.55
C LEU A 386 13.50 -29.49 -30.45
N LEU A 387 14.00 -30.70 -30.66
CA LEU A 387 14.92 -31.32 -29.69
C LEU A 387 16.25 -30.58 -29.59
N TYR A 388 16.76 -30.06 -30.70
CA TYR A 388 17.94 -29.20 -30.70
C TYR A 388 17.70 -27.89 -29.94
N ALA A 389 16.60 -27.21 -30.21
CA ALA A 389 16.21 -25.98 -29.52
C ALA A 389 16.02 -26.18 -28.00
N LEU A 390 15.47 -27.35 -27.59
CA LEU A 390 15.31 -27.67 -26.16
C LEU A 390 16.64 -27.76 -25.42
N ARG A 391 17.71 -28.30 -26.08
CA ARG A 391 19.06 -28.36 -25.46
C ARG A 391 19.61 -26.95 -25.24
N TRP A 392 19.51 -26.09 -26.23
CA TRP A 392 19.93 -24.70 -26.14
C TRP A 392 19.12 -23.92 -25.12
N ALA A 393 17.79 -24.07 -25.12
CA ALA A 393 16.91 -23.43 -24.15
C ALA A 393 17.26 -23.84 -22.70
N LYS A 394 17.60 -25.14 -22.49
CA LYS A 394 18.07 -25.62 -21.18
C LYS A 394 19.34 -24.90 -20.75
N ALA A 395 20.36 -24.86 -21.61
CA ALA A 395 21.65 -24.24 -21.31
C ALA A 395 21.49 -22.73 -21.00
N LEU A 396 20.64 -22.01 -21.73
CA LEU A 396 20.35 -20.59 -21.52
C LEU A 396 19.59 -20.37 -20.21
N ARG A 397 18.60 -21.22 -19.88
CA ARG A 397 17.86 -21.16 -18.62
C ARG A 397 18.75 -21.42 -17.41
N GLU A 398 19.72 -22.31 -17.50
CA GLU A 398 20.75 -22.57 -16.47
C GLU A 398 21.61 -21.33 -16.18
N LYS A 399 21.71 -20.41 -17.16
CA LYS A 399 22.35 -19.10 -17.02
C LYS A 399 21.39 -17.96 -16.59
N GLY A 400 20.13 -18.29 -16.27
CA GLY A 400 19.14 -17.33 -15.79
C GLY A 400 18.35 -16.60 -16.89
N MET A 401 18.52 -16.98 -18.17
CA MET A 401 17.77 -16.39 -19.28
C MET A 401 16.35 -16.93 -19.35
N SER A 402 15.36 -16.06 -19.54
CA SER A 402 13.97 -16.45 -19.79
C SER A 402 13.78 -16.83 -21.26
N VAL A 403 13.57 -18.12 -21.52
CA VAL A 403 13.52 -18.69 -22.87
C VAL A 403 12.28 -19.54 -23.03
N GLU A 404 11.53 -19.30 -24.10
CA GLU A 404 10.46 -20.19 -24.57
C GLU A 404 10.90 -20.99 -25.80
N VAL A 405 10.35 -22.18 -25.93
CA VAL A 405 10.41 -22.95 -27.18
C VAL A 405 8.98 -23.08 -27.68
N TYR A 406 8.72 -22.73 -28.93
CA TYR A 406 7.38 -22.85 -29.46
C TYR A 406 6.95 -24.32 -29.47
N PRO A 407 5.80 -24.70 -28.89
CA PRO A 407 5.53 -26.08 -28.51
C PRO A 407 5.26 -27.02 -29.68
N GLU A 408 4.88 -26.50 -30.84
CA GLU A 408 4.51 -27.28 -32.01
C GLU A 408 5.27 -26.81 -33.27
N PRO A 409 5.87 -27.69 -34.07
CA PRO A 409 6.42 -27.31 -35.39
C PRO A 409 5.24 -26.93 -36.32
N THR A 410 5.00 -25.64 -36.47
CA THR A 410 3.98 -25.07 -37.32
C THR A 410 4.56 -24.07 -38.31
N LYS A 411 3.73 -23.51 -39.19
CA LYS A 411 4.17 -22.48 -40.14
C LYS A 411 4.91 -21.35 -39.39
N MET A 412 6.08 -20.98 -39.85
CA MET A 412 6.93 -19.94 -39.26
C MET A 412 6.14 -18.63 -39.01
N LYS A 413 5.26 -18.25 -39.91
CA LYS A 413 4.41 -17.08 -39.74
C LYS A 413 3.59 -17.09 -38.41
N LYS A 414 3.11 -18.29 -38.00
CA LYS A 414 2.35 -18.43 -36.74
C LYS A 414 3.25 -18.23 -35.53
N GLN A 415 4.46 -18.83 -35.57
CA GLN A 415 5.46 -18.71 -34.49
C GLN A 415 5.97 -17.27 -34.35
N MET A 416 6.24 -16.59 -35.48
CA MET A 416 6.62 -15.17 -35.47
C MET A 416 5.50 -14.26 -34.96
N GLY A 417 4.23 -14.53 -35.37
CA GLY A 417 3.09 -13.81 -34.83
C GLY A 417 2.90 -13.97 -33.32
N TYR A 418 3.23 -15.15 -32.79
CA TYR A 418 3.24 -15.38 -31.35
C TYR A 418 4.32 -14.53 -30.64
N ALA A 419 5.55 -14.53 -31.19
CA ALA A 419 6.62 -13.68 -30.63
C ALA A 419 6.25 -12.19 -30.64
N ASP A 420 5.68 -11.71 -31.76
CA ASP A 420 5.25 -10.31 -31.87
C ASP A 420 4.12 -9.96 -30.90
N SER A 421 3.10 -10.82 -30.78
CA SER A 421 1.97 -10.60 -29.86
C SER A 421 2.41 -10.57 -28.40
N LYS A 422 3.43 -11.32 -28.02
CA LYS A 422 4.04 -11.34 -26.68
C LYS A 422 5.14 -10.30 -26.47
N LYS A 423 5.49 -9.55 -27.53
CA LYS A 423 6.59 -8.58 -27.50
C LYS A 423 7.93 -9.21 -27.09
N ILE A 424 8.17 -10.45 -27.53
CA ILE A 424 9.45 -11.15 -27.31
C ILE A 424 10.52 -10.48 -28.17
N PRO A 425 11.62 -9.97 -27.57
CA PRO A 425 12.59 -9.16 -28.31
C PRO A 425 13.40 -9.97 -29.32
N TYR A 426 13.67 -11.24 -29.06
CA TYR A 426 14.49 -12.08 -29.91
C TYR A 426 13.83 -13.41 -30.27
N VAL A 427 14.03 -13.86 -31.53
CA VAL A 427 13.60 -15.18 -31.98
C VAL A 427 14.82 -15.94 -32.55
N ALA A 428 15.09 -17.11 -31.99
CA ALA A 428 16.08 -18.06 -32.54
C ALA A 428 15.36 -19.06 -33.46
N ILE A 429 15.61 -18.96 -34.74
CA ILE A 429 15.05 -19.87 -35.75
C ILE A 429 16.02 -21.04 -35.92
N VAL A 430 15.48 -22.25 -35.89
CA VAL A 430 16.23 -23.51 -36.03
C VAL A 430 15.66 -24.29 -37.18
N GLY A 431 16.47 -24.47 -38.22
CA GLY A 431 16.23 -25.37 -39.35
C GLY A 431 17.33 -26.39 -39.48
N GLY A 432 17.25 -27.23 -40.52
CA GLY A 432 18.26 -28.28 -40.79
C GLY A 432 19.66 -27.73 -41.01
N ASP A 433 19.77 -26.59 -41.69
CA ASP A 433 21.06 -25.96 -42.01
C ASP A 433 21.70 -25.37 -40.75
N GLU A 434 20.90 -24.71 -39.88
CA GLU A 434 21.37 -24.19 -38.60
C GLU A 434 21.85 -25.30 -37.68
N MET A 435 21.12 -26.42 -37.60
CA MET A 435 21.51 -27.58 -36.82
C MET A 435 22.82 -28.19 -37.34
N ALA A 436 22.97 -28.36 -38.68
CA ALA A 436 24.19 -28.90 -39.29
C ALA A 436 25.41 -28.02 -39.01
N ALA A 437 25.20 -26.70 -38.94
CA ALA A 437 26.23 -25.72 -38.61
C ALA A 437 26.52 -25.62 -37.09
N GLY A 438 25.74 -26.27 -36.22
CA GLY A 438 25.83 -26.09 -34.76
C GLY A 438 25.44 -24.70 -34.28
N LYS A 439 24.57 -24.02 -35.01
CA LYS A 439 24.16 -22.60 -34.79
C LYS A 439 22.66 -22.42 -34.79
N VAL A 440 22.21 -21.21 -34.59
CA VAL A 440 20.81 -20.75 -34.73
C VAL A 440 20.76 -19.44 -35.48
N MET A 441 19.70 -19.17 -36.23
CA MET A 441 19.46 -17.86 -36.84
C MET A 441 18.76 -16.97 -35.83
N LEU A 442 19.49 -16.08 -35.17
CA LEU A 442 18.96 -15.11 -34.23
C LEU A 442 18.37 -13.91 -34.97
N LYS A 443 17.10 -13.65 -34.73
CA LYS A 443 16.40 -12.49 -35.27
C LYS A 443 16.06 -11.52 -34.12
N ASP A 444 16.46 -10.26 -34.29
CA ASP A 444 16.00 -9.15 -33.49
C ASP A 444 14.61 -8.73 -34.00
N MET A 445 13.60 -8.75 -33.14
CA MET A 445 12.21 -8.46 -33.52
C MET A 445 11.93 -6.98 -33.68
N GLN A 446 12.77 -6.10 -33.14
CA GLN A 446 12.62 -4.65 -33.25
C GLN A 446 13.28 -4.12 -34.52
N SER A 447 14.57 -4.45 -34.74
CA SER A 447 15.31 -4.01 -35.93
C SER A 447 15.02 -4.85 -37.18
N GLY A 448 14.60 -6.11 -37.00
CA GLY A 448 14.43 -7.09 -38.07
C GLY A 448 15.73 -7.74 -38.52
N GLU A 449 16.89 -7.37 -37.96
CA GLU A 449 18.19 -7.95 -38.28
C GLU A 449 18.24 -9.42 -37.92
N GLN A 450 18.97 -10.18 -38.76
CA GLN A 450 19.19 -11.64 -38.58
C GLN A 450 20.66 -11.95 -38.62
N GLN A 451 21.11 -12.82 -37.70
CA GLN A 451 22.50 -13.24 -37.62
C GLN A 451 22.59 -14.71 -37.22
N LEU A 452 23.44 -15.47 -37.93
CA LEU A 452 23.73 -16.86 -37.57
C LEU A 452 24.75 -16.90 -36.43
N VAL A 453 24.36 -17.41 -35.26
CA VAL A 453 25.17 -17.37 -34.03
C VAL A 453 25.34 -18.75 -33.42
N ALA A 454 26.52 -18.99 -32.83
CA ALA A 454 26.77 -20.13 -31.96
C ALA A 454 26.20 -19.86 -30.55
N LEU A 455 26.16 -20.90 -29.70
CA LEU A 455 25.57 -20.77 -28.34
C LEU A 455 26.31 -19.73 -27.49
N GLU A 456 27.64 -19.75 -27.53
CA GLU A 456 28.50 -18.81 -26.80
C GLU A 456 28.30 -17.36 -27.29
N GLU A 457 28.16 -17.18 -28.61
CA GLU A 457 27.91 -15.88 -29.23
C GLU A 457 26.51 -15.35 -28.83
N LEU A 458 25.53 -16.26 -28.79
CA LEU A 458 24.17 -15.93 -28.31
C LEU A 458 24.20 -15.50 -26.85
N MET A 459 24.88 -16.26 -25.97
CA MET A 459 25.04 -15.92 -24.56
C MET A 459 25.72 -14.56 -24.39
N ALA A 460 26.82 -14.31 -25.05
CA ALA A 460 27.54 -13.05 -25.01
C ALA A 460 26.64 -11.86 -25.46
N LYS A 461 25.88 -12.06 -26.53
CA LYS A 461 24.95 -11.04 -27.05
C LYS A 461 23.78 -10.74 -26.07
N MET A 462 23.38 -11.72 -25.26
CA MET A 462 22.36 -11.58 -24.22
C MET A 462 22.92 -11.12 -22.87
N GLY A 463 24.23 -10.90 -22.75
CA GLY A 463 24.89 -10.43 -21.53
C GLY A 463 25.02 -11.50 -20.42
N ILE A 464 25.08 -12.78 -20.80
CA ILE A 464 25.19 -13.94 -19.89
C ILE A 464 26.38 -14.83 -20.22
#